data_435677a571af0b3a373f91c29b1ca1a7
#
_entry.id   435677a571af0b3a373f91c29b1ca1a7
#
_cell.length_a   1.000
_cell.length_b   1.000
_cell.length_c   1.000
_cell.angle_alpha   90.00
_cell.angle_beta   90.00
_cell.angle_gamma   90.00
#
_symmetry.space_group_name_H-M   'P 1'
#
loop_
_entity.id
_entity.type
_entity.pdbx_description
1 polymer ?
#
loop_
_entity_poly.entity_id
_entity_poly.type
_entity_poly.pdbx_seq_one_letter_code
_entity_poly.pdbx_strand_id
1 'polypeptide(L)'
;MKKKILGLLGVFLAIWVSLPQGVFAASFQIDFDTACAAIQLINLDTGTVVYEKNPDERREPASTTKIMTYIVVYENVADPDNTKVTISEKIRDELLGTGSSLSGIQVGDVLSVTRLLHCMMIPSGNDAALALADFVGGGDVQKFVDMMNEKAEELGCTGTHFANPHGLHDDEHYTTARDLAIITQYAMMIPGFMDVCNTRSEYYTVEGGPAAGEQRLLVTTNRMIHPNLDPQYYYQYAQGIKTGSHDQAGYCLVSSAQKNGMSYLCVALGAPSVDEAGNRITEHREYNDTISLY
;
A
#
# COMPACT_ATOMS: atom_id res chain seq x y z
N MET A 1 18.33 -38.50 75.31
CA MET A 1 18.15 -38.58 73.84
C MET A 1 17.08 -37.55 73.43
N LYS A 2 17.47 -36.39 72.94
CA LYS A 2 16.55 -35.30 72.55
C LYS A 2 16.57 -35.25 70.99
N LYS A 3 15.44 -35.56 70.34
CA LYS A 3 15.26 -35.43 68.91
C LYS A 3 14.95 -33.97 68.59
N LYS A 4 15.74 -33.34 67.76
CA LYS A 4 15.48 -32.01 67.18
C LYS A 4 14.63 -32.22 65.96
N ILE A 5 13.45 -31.57 65.97
CA ILE A 5 12.56 -31.45 64.81
C ILE A 5 13.00 -30.18 64.06
N LEU A 6 13.45 -30.36 62.82
CA LEU A 6 13.84 -29.27 61.91
C LEU A 6 12.57 -28.89 61.13
N GLY A 7 12.03 -27.70 61.41
CA GLY A 7 10.91 -27.18 60.67
C GLY A 7 11.36 -26.57 59.33
N LEU A 8 10.84 -27.07 58.24
CA LEU A 8 11.02 -26.55 56.86
C LEU A 8 10.06 -25.37 56.67
N LEU A 9 10.58 -24.16 56.64
CA LEU A 9 9.79 -22.98 56.24
C LEU A 9 9.74 -22.96 54.70
N GLY A 10 8.56 -23.28 54.13
CA GLY A 10 8.30 -23.12 52.72
C GLY A 10 8.04 -21.63 52.38
N VAL A 11 8.92 -21.02 51.63
CA VAL A 11 8.71 -19.69 51.07
C VAL A 11 7.85 -19.84 49.83
N PHE A 12 6.58 -19.47 49.92
CA PHE A 12 5.71 -19.30 48.72
C PHE A 12 6.10 -18.02 48.00
N LEU A 13 6.81 -18.15 46.89
CA LEU A 13 7.04 -17.07 45.93
C LEU A 13 5.72 -16.89 45.12
N ALA A 14 4.95 -15.88 45.44
CA ALA A 14 3.80 -15.50 44.61
C ALA A 14 4.33 -14.82 43.33
N ILE A 15 4.30 -15.56 42.23
CA ILE A 15 4.56 -14.99 40.90
C ILE A 15 3.32 -14.14 40.53
N TRP A 16 3.45 -12.84 40.63
CA TRP A 16 2.49 -11.92 40.04
C TRP A 16 2.64 -12.00 38.51
N VAL A 17 1.77 -12.77 37.87
CA VAL A 17 1.56 -12.69 36.44
C VAL A 17 0.80 -11.39 36.19
N SER A 18 1.51 -10.34 35.78
CA SER A 18 0.88 -9.15 35.22
C SER A 18 0.20 -9.57 33.89
N LEU A 19 -1.10 -9.74 33.92
CA LEU A 19 -1.89 -9.83 32.69
C LEU A 19 -1.62 -8.55 31.88
N PRO A 20 -1.35 -8.65 30.56
CA PRO A 20 -1.26 -7.47 29.73
C PRO A 20 -2.56 -6.70 29.87
N GLN A 21 -2.49 -5.51 30.46
CA GLN A 21 -3.62 -4.58 30.40
C GLN A 21 -3.83 -4.28 28.93
N GLY A 22 -4.98 -4.67 28.40
CA GLY A 22 -5.37 -4.31 27.04
C GLY A 22 -5.20 -2.81 26.90
N VAL A 23 -4.31 -2.41 25.99
CA VAL A 23 -4.20 -1.01 25.59
C VAL A 23 -5.52 -0.71 24.89
N PHE A 24 -6.46 -0.10 25.61
CA PHE A 24 -7.63 0.47 24.97
C PHE A 24 -7.11 1.57 24.06
N ALA A 25 -7.24 1.38 22.75
CA ALA A 25 -7.00 2.43 21.80
C ALA A 25 -7.87 3.62 22.20
N ALA A 26 -7.24 4.74 22.54
CA ALA A 26 -7.96 5.98 22.76
C ALA A 26 -8.44 6.45 21.38
N SER A 27 -9.68 6.06 21.00
CA SER A 27 -10.29 6.60 19.80
C SER A 27 -10.62 8.06 20.07
N PHE A 28 -9.97 8.96 19.34
CA PHE A 28 -10.35 10.37 19.35
C PHE A 28 -11.69 10.50 18.62
N GLN A 29 -12.65 11.16 19.25
CA GLN A 29 -13.89 11.53 18.57
C GLN A 29 -13.59 12.71 17.66
N ILE A 30 -13.87 12.52 16.37
CA ILE A 30 -13.88 13.60 15.39
C ILE A 30 -15.27 14.26 15.36
N ASP A 31 -15.35 15.53 15.07
CA ASP A 31 -16.58 16.33 14.99
C ASP A 31 -17.08 16.55 13.55
N PHE A 32 -16.59 15.73 12.63
CA PHE A 32 -16.97 15.75 11.21
C PHE A 32 -17.23 14.32 10.70
N ASP A 33 -18.05 14.22 9.64
CA ASP A 33 -18.31 12.95 8.97
C ASP A 33 -17.26 12.67 7.89
N THR A 34 -16.88 11.39 7.75
CA THR A 34 -16.00 10.92 6.69
C THR A 34 -16.77 10.20 5.59
N ALA A 35 -16.42 10.44 4.33
CA ALA A 35 -17.04 9.83 3.17
C ALA A 35 -16.51 8.41 2.87
N CYS A 36 -15.26 8.12 3.23
CA CYS A 36 -14.66 6.80 3.04
C CYS A 36 -15.40 5.74 3.86
N ALA A 37 -15.58 4.57 3.28
CA ALA A 37 -16.30 3.44 3.91
C ALA A 37 -15.50 2.80 5.04
N ALA A 38 -14.18 2.68 4.88
CA ALA A 38 -13.27 2.14 5.88
C ALA A 38 -12.03 3.02 6.01
N ILE A 39 -11.64 3.33 7.25
CA ILE A 39 -10.49 4.20 7.54
C ILE A 39 -9.68 3.63 8.71
N GLN A 40 -8.35 3.78 8.65
CA GLN A 40 -7.46 3.67 9.79
C GLN A 40 -6.41 4.76 9.77
N LEU A 41 -6.30 5.52 10.86
CA LEU A 41 -5.26 6.51 11.11
C LEU A 41 -4.38 6.06 12.27
N ILE A 42 -3.09 5.96 12.03
CA ILE A 42 -2.09 5.50 13.02
C ILE A 42 -1.05 6.61 13.22
N ASN A 43 -0.72 6.90 14.47
CA ASN A 43 0.50 7.64 14.81
C ASN A 43 1.67 6.66 14.72
N LEU A 44 2.58 6.88 13.79
CA LEU A 44 3.71 5.98 13.50
C LEU A 44 4.79 6.02 14.59
N ASP A 45 4.91 7.12 15.35
CA ASP A 45 5.93 7.27 16.38
C ASP A 45 5.58 6.47 17.65
N THR A 46 4.27 6.26 17.90
CA THR A 46 3.77 5.56 19.09
C THR A 46 3.11 4.22 18.79
N GLY A 47 2.80 3.95 17.51
CA GLY A 47 1.98 2.80 17.10
C GLY A 47 0.50 2.92 17.49
N THR A 48 0.07 4.08 17.99
CA THR A 48 -1.31 4.27 18.46
C THR A 48 -2.28 4.47 17.31
N VAL A 49 -3.38 3.72 17.30
CA VAL A 49 -4.53 4.00 16.43
C VAL A 49 -5.21 5.26 16.94
N VAL A 50 -5.21 6.32 16.12
CA VAL A 50 -5.79 7.63 16.44
C VAL A 50 -7.27 7.69 16.06
N TYR A 51 -7.60 7.15 14.90
CA TYR A 51 -8.98 7.08 14.40
C TYR A 51 -9.19 5.81 13.58
N GLU A 52 -10.36 5.21 13.71
CA GLU A 52 -10.78 4.11 12.86
C GLU A 52 -12.30 4.16 12.56
N LYS A 53 -12.65 3.74 11.36
CA LYS A 53 -14.01 3.55 10.89
C LYS A 53 -14.05 2.25 10.10
N ASN A 54 -14.86 1.27 10.54
CA ASN A 54 -14.98 -0.03 9.88
C ASN A 54 -13.63 -0.65 9.49
N PRO A 55 -12.59 -0.65 10.37
CA PRO A 55 -11.22 -0.97 9.97
C PRO A 55 -11.04 -2.40 9.48
N ASP A 56 -11.93 -3.31 9.86
CA ASP A 56 -11.91 -4.74 9.52
C ASP A 56 -12.92 -5.11 8.42
N GLU A 57 -13.62 -4.11 7.85
CA GLU A 57 -14.53 -4.34 6.73
C GLU A 57 -13.73 -4.60 5.45
N ARG A 58 -14.03 -5.72 4.77
CA ARG A 58 -13.41 -6.07 3.50
C ARG A 58 -13.82 -5.07 2.41
N ARG A 59 -12.82 -4.52 1.73
CA ARG A 59 -12.97 -3.58 0.62
C ARG A 59 -11.99 -3.93 -0.49
N GLU A 60 -12.36 -3.61 -1.72
CA GLU A 60 -11.42 -3.72 -2.82
C GLU A 60 -10.35 -2.62 -2.70
N PRO A 61 -9.06 -2.99 -2.74
CA PRO A 61 -7.95 -2.04 -2.57
C PRO A 61 -7.68 -1.19 -3.81
N ALA A 62 -8.18 -1.58 -4.97
CA ALA A 62 -7.75 -1.05 -6.25
C ALA A 62 -6.20 -0.99 -6.34
N SER A 63 -5.64 0.03 -6.97
CA SER A 63 -4.17 0.14 -7.15
C SER A 63 -3.35 0.31 -5.86
N THR A 64 -3.96 0.39 -4.66
CA THR A 64 -3.19 0.31 -3.41
C THR A 64 -2.59 -1.09 -3.19
N THR A 65 -3.09 -2.11 -3.90
CA THR A 65 -2.50 -3.46 -4.06
C THR A 65 -1.00 -3.42 -4.37
N LYS A 66 -0.56 -2.43 -5.15
CA LYS A 66 0.84 -2.30 -5.61
C LYS A 66 1.85 -2.10 -4.46
N ILE A 67 1.36 -1.77 -3.26
CA ILE A 67 2.20 -1.74 -2.06
C ILE A 67 2.68 -3.16 -1.74
N MET A 68 1.81 -4.17 -1.78
CA MET A 68 2.18 -5.57 -1.60
C MET A 68 3.06 -6.07 -2.75
N THR A 69 2.74 -5.69 -3.99
CA THR A 69 3.56 -6.03 -5.15
C THR A 69 4.99 -5.50 -5.00
N TYR A 70 5.16 -4.28 -4.49
CA TYR A 70 6.47 -3.71 -4.20
C TYR A 70 7.25 -4.55 -3.18
N ILE A 71 6.60 -4.96 -2.08
CA ILE A 71 7.22 -5.78 -1.03
C ILE A 71 7.73 -7.10 -1.61
N VAL A 72 6.87 -7.84 -2.31
CA VAL A 72 7.22 -9.15 -2.87
C VAL A 72 8.35 -9.04 -3.90
N VAL A 73 8.33 -8.03 -4.77
CA VAL A 73 9.41 -7.80 -5.73
C VAL A 73 10.73 -7.51 -5.01
N TYR A 74 10.71 -6.61 -4.01
CA TYR A 74 11.92 -6.23 -3.27
C TYR A 74 12.56 -7.42 -2.55
N GLU A 75 11.76 -8.27 -1.94
CA GLU A 75 12.25 -9.44 -1.20
C GLU A 75 12.82 -10.54 -2.09
N ASN A 76 12.39 -10.60 -3.35
CA ASN A 76 12.78 -11.69 -4.27
C ASN A 76 13.81 -11.26 -5.33
N VAL A 77 14.25 -10.00 -5.35
CA VAL A 77 15.27 -9.51 -6.29
C VAL A 77 16.43 -8.90 -5.53
N ALA A 78 17.55 -9.63 -5.47
CA ALA A 78 18.71 -9.24 -4.65
C ALA A 78 19.41 -7.96 -5.14
N ASP A 79 19.38 -7.68 -6.43
CA ASP A 79 20.03 -6.50 -7.07
C ASP A 79 19.06 -5.87 -8.07
N PRO A 80 18.07 -5.09 -7.59
CA PRO A 80 17.03 -4.52 -8.46
C PRO A 80 17.57 -3.47 -9.44
N ASP A 81 18.70 -2.82 -9.14
CA ASP A 81 19.30 -1.81 -10.01
C ASP A 81 19.94 -2.42 -11.27
N ASN A 82 20.56 -3.58 -11.12
CA ASN A 82 21.28 -4.24 -12.23
C ASN A 82 20.47 -5.37 -12.86
N THR A 83 19.42 -5.88 -12.19
CA THR A 83 18.53 -6.89 -12.75
C THR A 83 17.62 -6.28 -13.82
N LYS A 84 17.73 -6.77 -15.06
CA LYS A 84 16.99 -6.24 -16.22
C LYS A 84 15.83 -7.15 -16.59
N VAL A 85 14.71 -6.52 -16.92
CA VAL A 85 13.48 -7.18 -17.39
C VAL A 85 13.18 -6.69 -18.79
N THR A 86 12.90 -7.61 -19.72
CA THR A 86 12.42 -7.29 -21.07
C THR A 86 10.88 -7.38 -21.08
N ILE A 87 10.24 -6.32 -21.53
CA ILE A 87 8.77 -6.26 -21.56
C ILE A 87 8.24 -7.14 -22.70
N SER A 88 7.44 -8.15 -22.35
CA SER A 88 6.88 -9.11 -23.29
C SER A 88 5.55 -8.65 -23.88
N GLU A 89 5.14 -9.24 -25.02
CA GLU A 89 3.81 -8.99 -25.62
C GLU A 89 2.67 -9.43 -24.69
N LYS A 90 2.87 -10.47 -23.88
CA LYS A 90 1.90 -10.97 -22.91
C LYS A 90 1.38 -9.85 -21.99
N ILE A 91 2.28 -8.94 -21.53
CA ILE A 91 1.92 -7.83 -20.65
C ILE A 91 0.93 -6.88 -21.33
N ARG A 92 1.20 -6.55 -22.60
CA ARG A 92 0.30 -5.69 -23.40
C ARG A 92 -1.05 -6.35 -23.61
N ASP A 93 -1.04 -7.62 -24.02
CA ASP A 93 -2.24 -8.34 -24.44
C ASP A 93 -3.20 -8.58 -23.26
N GLU A 94 -2.67 -8.83 -22.05
CA GLU A 94 -3.45 -9.02 -20.83
C GLU A 94 -4.16 -7.73 -20.37
N LEU A 95 -3.55 -6.57 -20.62
CA LEU A 95 -4.12 -5.27 -20.23
C LEU A 95 -4.93 -4.59 -21.34
N LEU A 96 -4.96 -5.16 -22.53
CA LEU A 96 -5.65 -4.56 -23.67
C LEU A 96 -7.17 -4.46 -23.39
N GLY A 97 -7.70 -3.23 -23.52
CA GLY A 97 -9.12 -2.95 -23.32
C GLY A 97 -9.59 -2.86 -21.87
N THR A 98 -8.69 -3.02 -20.88
CA THR A 98 -9.05 -2.89 -19.45
C THR A 98 -9.29 -1.45 -19.00
N GLY A 99 -8.86 -0.43 -19.78
CA GLY A 99 -8.92 0.97 -19.39
C GLY A 99 -8.05 1.34 -18.18
N SER A 100 -7.12 0.45 -17.80
CA SER A 100 -6.28 0.62 -16.62
C SER A 100 -5.17 1.64 -16.81
N SER A 101 -4.62 2.14 -15.69
CA SER A 101 -3.45 3.05 -15.70
C SER A 101 -2.23 2.33 -16.25
N LEU A 102 -1.52 2.95 -17.19
CA LEU A 102 -0.29 2.44 -17.78
C LEU A 102 0.86 3.42 -17.52
N SER A 103 2.05 2.90 -17.31
CA SER A 103 3.27 3.70 -17.16
C SER A 103 3.88 4.11 -18.50
N GLY A 104 3.39 3.52 -19.59
CA GLY A 104 3.87 3.79 -20.94
C GLY A 104 5.09 2.97 -21.35
N ILE A 105 5.44 1.90 -20.62
CA ILE A 105 6.43 0.92 -21.08
C ILE A 105 5.92 0.19 -22.31
N GLN A 106 6.82 -0.16 -23.22
CA GLN A 106 6.46 -0.77 -24.50
C GLN A 106 7.07 -2.16 -24.63
N VAL A 107 6.43 -3.00 -25.47
CA VAL A 107 6.97 -4.33 -25.79
C VAL A 107 8.38 -4.21 -26.35
N GLY A 108 9.29 -5.00 -25.79
CA GLY A 108 10.70 -5.00 -26.16
C GLY A 108 11.57 -4.01 -25.37
N ASP A 109 10.99 -3.09 -24.59
CA ASP A 109 11.78 -2.27 -23.66
C ASP A 109 12.55 -3.16 -22.68
N VAL A 110 13.77 -2.75 -22.36
CA VAL A 110 14.57 -3.39 -21.31
C VAL A 110 14.79 -2.35 -20.21
N LEU A 111 14.33 -2.67 -19.01
CA LEU A 111 14.36 -1.77 -17.84
C LEU A 111 14.88 -2.53 -16.61
N SER A 112 15.54 -1.83 -15.69
CA SER A 112 15.88 -2.40 -14.39
C SER A 112 14.61 -2.63 -13.54
N VAL A 113 14.70 -3.56 -12.59
CA VAL A 113 13.62 -3.79 -11.62
C VAL A 113 13.32 -2.53 -10.85
N THR A 114 14.34 -1.78 -10.41
CA THR A 114 14.16 -0.45 -9.77
C THR A 114 13.36 0.48 -10.67
N ARG A 115 13.67 0.57 -11.97
CA ARG A 115 12.93 1.42 -12.91
C ARG A 115 11.48 0.98 -13.04
N LEU A 116 11.21 -0.31 -13.09
CA LEU A 116 9.85 -0.85 -13.14
C LEU A 116 9.08 -0.57 -11.85
N LEU A 117 9.73 -0.63 -10.66
CA LEU A 117 9.11 -0.22 -9.40
C LEU A 117 8.68 1.27 -9.43
N HIS A 118 9.50 2.16 -10.01
CA HIS A 118 9.11 3.55 -10.23
C HIS A 118 7.94 3.68 -11.23
N CYS A 119 7.98 2.95 -12.33
CA CYS A 119 6.87 2.89 -13.30
C CYS A 119 5.58 2.37 -12.68
N MET A 120 5.65 1.45 -11.74
CA MET A 120 4.51 0.89 -11.03
C MET A 120 3.94 1.87 -9.99
N MET A 121 4.79 2.49 -9.18
CA MET A 121 4.32 3.28 -8.04
C MET A 121 3.94 4.71 -8.41
N ILE A 122 4.74 5.41 -9.20
CA ILE A 122 4.56 6.84 -9.50
C ILE A 122 3.29 7.06 -10.34
N PRO A 123 3.17 6.60 -11.61
CA PRO A 123 1.96 6.75 -12.41
C PRO A 123 0.91 5.67 -12.15
N SER A 124 1.16 4.77 -11.20
CA SER A 124 0.28 3.63 -10.93
C SER A 124 0.20 2.60 -12.08
N GLY A 125 1.32 2.36 -12.80
CA GLY A 125 1.35 1.51 -13.99
C GLY A 125 0.99 0.05 -13.71
N ASN A 126 -0.12 -0.44 -14.31
CA ASN A 126 -0.50 -1.85 -14.26
C ASN A 126 0.42 -2.70 -15.13
N ASP A 127 0.89 -2.14 -16.24
CA ASP A 127 1.88 -2.73 -17.14
C ASP A 127 3.19 -3.07 -16.38
N ALA A 128 3.69 -2.14 -15.59
CA ALA A 128 4.88 -2.37 -14.78
C ALA A 128 4.65 -3.38 -13.64
N ALA A 129 3.48 -3.34 -12.99
CA ALA A 129 3.11 -4.32 -11.95
C ALA A 129 3.07 -5.74 -12.52
N LEU A 130 2.43 -5.91 -13.67
CA LEU A 130 2.32 -7.20 -14.34
C LEU A 130 3.68 -7.71 -14.85
N ALA A 131 4.52 -6.81 -15.42
CA ALA A 131 5.87 -7.16 -15.86
C ALA A 131 6.75 -7.64 -14.70
N LEU A 132 6.67 -6.98 -13.54
CA LEU A 132 7.38 -7.38 -12.33
C LEU A 132 6.88 -8.73 -11.81
N ALA A 133 5.56 -8.93 -11.79
CA ALA A 133 4.95 -10.18 -11.33
C ALA A 133 5.31 -11.36 -12.26
N ASP A 134 5.26 -11.16 -13.58
CA ASP A 134 5.67 -12.17 -14.56
C ASP A 134 7.15 -12.52 -14.39
N PHE A 135 8.01 -11.52 -14.20
CA PHE A 135 9.44 -11.73 -13.99
C PHE A 135 9.74 -12.52 -12.71
N VAL A 136 9.22 -12.07 -11.55
CA VAL A 136 9.48 -12.72 -10.25
C VAL A 136 8.82 -14.08 -10.16
N GLY A 137 7.64 -14.26 -10.74
CA GLY A 137 6.95 -15.54 -10.85
C GLY A 137 7.61 -16.53 -11.81
N GLY A 138 8.63 -16.09 -12.58
CA GLY A 138 9.32 -16.94 -13.55
C GLY A 138 8.48 -17.26 -14.79
N GLY A 139 7.65 -16.31 -15.25
CA GLY A 139 6.71 -16.44 -16.36
C GLY A 139 5.29 -16.84 -15.93
N ASP A 140 5.08 -17.05 -14.63
CA ASP A 140 3.79 -17.43 -14.03
C ASP A 140 3.33 -16.35 -13.03
N VAL A 141 2.39 -15.51 -13.46
CA VAL A 141 1.82 -14.44 -12.64
C VAL A 141 1.06 -15.00 -11.44
N GLN A 142 0.41 -16.17 -11.56
CA GLN A 142 -0.30 -16.78 -10.44
C GLN A 142 0.66 -17.13 -9.30
N LYS A 143 1.82 -17.67 -9.62
CA LYS A 143 2.84 -17.95 -8.61
C LYS A 143 3.26 -16.68 -7.84
N PHE A 144 3.33 -15.53 -8.51
CA PHE A 144 3.59 -14.24 -7.84
C PHE A 144 2.42 -13.84 -6.93
N VAL A 145 1.19 -14.05 -7.38
CA VAL A 145 -0.02 -13.77 -6.57
C VAL A 145 -0.05 -14.67 -5.32
N ASP A 146 0.34 -15.94 -5.46
CA ASP A 146 0.46 -16.85 -4.32
C ASP A 146 1.48 -16.30 -3.30
N MET A 147 2.63 -15.78 -3.76
CA MET A 147 3.62 -15.13 -2.88
C MET A 147 3.07 -13.88 -2.19
N MET A 148 2.20 -13.09 -2.86
CA MET A 148 1.52 -11.95 -2.23
C MET A 148 0.61 -12.40 -1.08
N ASN A 149 -0.13 -13.49 -1.28
CA ASN A 149 -1.02 -14.05 -0.26
C ASN A 149 -0.24 -14.69 0.90
N GLU A 150 0.84 -15.41 0.61
CA GLU A 150 1.76 -15.92 1.63
C GLU A 150 2.35 -14.77 2.49
N LYS A 151 2.75 -13.66 1.87
CA LYS A 151 3.25 -12.48 2.58
C LYS A 151 2.15 -11.82 3.42
N ALA A 152 0.91 -11.74 2.94
CA ALA A 152 -0.21 -11.21 3.72
C ALA A 152 -0.47 -12.08 4.97
N GLU A 153 -0.42 -13.40 4.83
CA GLU A 153 -0.55 -14.33 5.95
C GLU A 153 0.61 -14.20 6.96
N GLU A 154 1.86 -14.10 6.46
CA GLU A 154 3.05 -13.87 7.29
C GLU A 154 2.92 -12.59 8.14
N LEU A 155 2.35 -11.52 7.56
CA LEU A 155 2.11 -10.25 8.24
C LEU A 155 0.88 -10.30 9.17
N GLY A 156 0.13 -11.39 9.20
CA GLY A 156 -1.09 -11.55 10.01
C GLY A 156 -2.32 -10.86 9.43
N CYS A 157 -2.31 -10.54 8.13
CA CYS A 157 -3.39 -9.85 7.42
C CYS A 157 -4.50 -10.83 7.02
N THR A 158 -5.34 -11.23 7.98
CA THR A 158 -6.36 -12.27 7.80
C THR A 158 -7.63 -11.83 7.05
N GLY A 159 -7.81 -10.53 6.86
CA GLY A 159 -8.90 -9.93 6.08
C GLY A 159 -8.50 -9.59 4.65
N THR A 160 -7.35 -10.08 4.17
CA THR A 160 -6.77 -9.73 2.87
C THR A 160 -6.60 -10.95 1.98
N HIS A 161 -6.95 -10.80 0.70
CA HIS A 161 -6.64 -11.75 -0.35
C HIS A 161 -6.39 -11.01 -1.67
N PHE A 162 -5.34 -11.37 -2.37
CA PHE A 162 -4.96 -10.81 -3.65
C PHE A 162 -5.23 -11.82 -4.78
N ALA A 163 -5.89 -11.35 -5.84
CA ALA A 163 -6.15 -12.13 -7.06
C ALA A 163 -5.25 -11.69 -8.24
N ASN A 164 -4.60 -10.51 -8.11
CA ASN A 164 -3.72 -9.97 -9.15
C ASN A 164 -2.72 -8.97 -8.55
N PRO A 165 -1.62 -8.63 -9.28
CA PRO A 165 -0.56 -7.76 -8.76
C PRO A 165 -0.83 -6.26 -8.88
N HIS A 166 -1.90 -5.83 -9.53
CA HIS A 166 -2.13 -4.44 -9.92
C HIS A 166 -3.37 -3.79 -9.30
N GLY A 167 -4.34 -4.59 -8.83
CA GLY A 167 -5.55 -4.11 -8.19
C GLY A 167 -6.71 -3.82 -9.14
N LEU A 168 -6.77 -4.46 -10.32
CA LEU A 168 -8.01 -4.51 -11.11
C LEU A 168 -9.06 -5.35 -10.37
N HIS A 169 -10.33 -5.07 -10.66
CA HIS A 169 -11.45 -5.73 -10.02
C HIS A 169 -11.41 -7.26 -10.19
N ASP A 170 -11.66 -7.94 -9.09
CA ASP A 170 -11.92 -9.37 -8.99
C ASP A 170 -12.65 -9.60 -7.66
N ASP A 171 -13.68 -10.44 -7.66
CA ASP A 171 -14.51 -10.69 -6.47
C ASP A 171 -13.72 -11.25 -5.30
N GLU A 172 -12.60 -11.95 -5.57
CA GLU A 172 -11.68 -12.48 -4.57
C GLU A 172 -10.52 -11.53 -4.24
N HIS A 173 -10.53 -10.28 -4.75
CA HIS A 173 -9.49 -9.28 -4.52
C HIS A 173 -9.92 -8.25 -3.47
N TYR A 174 -9.56 -8.47 -2.21
CA TYR A 174 -10.00 -7.64 -1.11
C TYR A 174 -8.93 -7.46 -0.02
N THR A 175 -9.09 -6.41 0.75
CA THR A 175 -8.29 -6.11 1.95
C THR A 175 -9.16 -5.41 2.99
N THR A 176 -8.57 -5.08 4.15
CA THR A 176 -9.17 -4.20 5.16
C THR A 176 -8.28 -2.98 5.38
N ALA A 177 -8.83 -1.89 5.94
CA ALA A 177 -8.02 -0.72 6.25
C ALA A 177 -6.93 -1.06 7.28
N ARG A 178 -7.21 -1.96 8.23
CA ARG A 178 -6.24 -2.46 9.21
C ARG A 178 -5.12 -3.25 8.55
N ASP A 179 -5.45 -4.23 7.72
CA ASP A 179 -4.46 -5.08 7.07
C ASP A 179 -3.57 -4.26 6.13
N LEU A 180 -4.18 -3.36 5.34
CA LEU A 180 -3.41 -2.51 4.43
C LEU A 180 -2.50 -1.53 5.18
N ALA A 181 -2.88 -1.10 6.38
CA ALA A 181 -2.00 -0.31 7.25
C ALA A 181 -0.80 -1.13 7.74
N ILE A 182 -1.00 -2.40 8.11
CA ILE A 182 0.09 -3.32 8.49
C ILE A 182 1.04 -3.53 7.31
N ILE A 183 0.50 -3.87 6.14
CA ILE A 183 1.26 -4.04 4.88
C ILE A 183 2.06 -2.78 4.55
N THR A 184 1.42 -1.61 4.68
CA THR A 184 2.09 -0.35 4.38
C THR A 184 3.20 -0.03 5.37
N GLN A 185 3.00 -0.24 6.67
CA GLN A 185 4.06 -0.05 7.67
C GLN A 185 5.26 -0.95 7.39
N TYR A 186 5.03 -2.19 6.95
CA TYR A 186 6.12 -3.08 6.54
C TYR A 186 6.85 -2.52 5.30
N ALA A 187 6.12 -2.09 4.28
CA ALA A 187 6.72 -1.48 3.08
C ALA A 187 7.55 -0.23 3.41
N MET A 188 7.10 0.59 4.37
CA MET A 188 7.83 1.80 4.80
C MET A 188 9.20 1.50 5.43
N MET A 189 9.45 0.28 5.88
CA MET A 189 10.78 -0.14 6.37
C MET A 189 11.73 -0.52 5.23
N ILE A 190 11.24 -0.71 4.01
CA ILE A 190 12.05 -1.04 2.84
C ILE A 190 12.81 0.20 2.36
N PRO A 191 14.15 0.14 2.23
CA PRO A 191 14.95 1.24 1.71
C PRO A 191 14.46 1.70 0.33
N GLY A 192 14.29 3.02 0.14
CA GLY A 192 13.86 3.62 -1.11
C GLY A 192 12.35 3.62 -1.36
N PHE A 193 11.54 2.83 -0.62
CA PHE A 193 10.09 2.79 -0.82
C PHE A 193 9.45 4.18 -0.69
N MET A 194 9.73 4.89 0.39
CA MET A 194 9.16 6.23 0.61
C MET A 194 9.68 7.26 -0.37
N ASP A 195 10.92 7.13 -0.87
CA ASP A 195 11.48 8.02 -1.88
C ASP A 195 10.69 7.91 -3.18
N VAL A 196 10.41 6.68 -3.63
CA VAL A 196 9.57 6.42 -4.81
C VAL A 196 8.15 6.95 -4.59
N CYS A 197 7.52 6.64 -3.46
CA CYS A 197 6.16 7.06 -3.15
C CYS A 197 6.01 8.58 -3.06
N ASN A 198 7.06 9.30 -2.69
CA ASN A 198 7.05 10.76 -2.56
C ASN A 198 7.55 11.49 -3.83
N THR A 199 7.89 10.75 -4.88
CA THR A 199 8.31 11.32 -6.16
C THR A 199 7.13 11.94 -6.92
N ARG A 200 7.20 13.24 -7.19
CA ARG A 200 6.16 14.00 -7.91
C ARG A 200 6.17 13.73 -9.39
N SER A 201 7.36 13.79 -9.97
CA SER A 201 7.62 13.45 -11.37
C SER A 201 9.09 13.08 -11.55
N GLU A 202 9.37 12.22 -12.51
CA GLU A 202 10.71 11.74 -12.82
C GLU A 202 10.86 11.47 -14.30
N TYR A 203 11.95 11.95 -14.92
CA TYR A 203 12.37 11.48 -16.23
C TYR A 203 13.25 10.25 -16.09
N TYR A 204 12.98 9.23 -16.90
CA TYR A 204 13.88 8.08 -17.04
C TYR A 204 14.24 7.82 -18.49
N THR A 205 15.34 7.13 -18.68
CA THR A 205 15.80 6.68 -19.99
C THR A 205 15.55 5.20 -20.13
N VAL A 206 14.97 4.75 -21.26
CA VAL A 206 14.83 3.33 -21.60
C VAL A 206 16.23 2.74 -21.74
N GLU A 207 16.52 1.67 -20.98
CA GLU A 207 17.88 1.17 -20.78
C GLU A 207 18.33 0.22 -21.89
N GLY A 208 17.39 -0.39 -22.63
CA GLY A 208 17.70 -1.31 -23.73
C GLY A 208 16.46 -1.62 -24.57
N GLY A 209 16.65 -2.45 -25.60
CA GLY A 209 15.60 -2.79 -26.55
C GLY A 209 15.44 -1.78 -27.68
N PRO A 210 14.33 -1.87 -28.47
CA PRO A 210 14.11 -1.00 -29.64
C PRO A 210 14.07 0.50 -29.33
N ALA A 211 13.63 0.88 -28.12
CA ALA A 211 13.51 2.26 -27.67
C ALA A 211 14.69 2.71 -26.78
N ALA A 212 15.81 1.99 -26.77
CA ALA A 212 16.96 2.32 -25.95
C ALA A 212 17.42 3.78 -26.14
N GLY A 213 17.59 4.53 -25.05
CA GLY A 213 17.94 5.94 -25.06
C GLY A 213 16.75 6.91 -25.11
N GLU A 214 15.52 6.43 -25.33
CA GLU A 214 14.32 7.27 -25.26
C GLU A 214 14.10 7.75 -23.83
N GLN A 215 13.77 9.04 -23.68
CA GLN A 215 13.39 9.62 -22.38
C GLN A 215 11.87 9.63 -22.23
N ARG A 216 11.38 9.16 -21.08
CA ARG A 216 9.96 9.17 -20.72
C ARG A 216 9.75 9.82 -19.36
N LEU A 217 8.59 10.45 -19.17
CA LEU A 217 8.20 11.12 -17.95
C LEU A 217 7.20 10.28 -17.17
N LEU A 218 7.50 10.06 -15.90
CA LEU A 218 6.53 9.56 -14.91
C LEU A 218 5.98 10.75 -14.13
N VAL A 219 4.67 10.77 -13.90
CA VAL A 219 3.99 11.77 -13.06
C VAL A 219 3.12 11.04 -12.06
N THR A 220 3.22 11.44 -10.79
CA THR A 220 2.44 10.83 -9.72
C THR A 220 0.94 10.99 -9.92
N THR A 221 0.16 9.99 -9.49
CA THR A 221 -1.29 10.09 -9.39
C THR A 221 -1.74 10.74 -8.07
N ASN A 222 -0.85 10.88 -7.09
CA ASN A 222 -1.18 11.39 -5.76
C ASN A 222 -1.19 12.93 -5.73
N ARG A 223 -2.40 13.49 -5.66
CA ARG A 223 -2.63 14.94 -5.63
C ARG A 223 -2.14 15.60 -4.35
N MET A 224 -2.06 14.87 -3.23
CA MET A 224 -1.60 15.44 -1.95
C MET A 224 -0.13 15.88 -1.99
N ILE A 225 0.71 15.20 -2.78
CA ILE A 225 2.14 15.52 -2.84
C ILE A 225 2.52 16.44 -4.01
N HIS A 226 1.62 16.67 -4.97
CA HIS A 226 1.94 17.43 -6.18
C HIS A 226 1.08 18.70 -6.32
N PRO A 227 1.61 19.89 -5.98
CA PRO A 227 0.81 21.13 -5.87
C PRO A 227 0.19 21.59 -7.19
N ASN A 228 0.70 21.13 -8.34
CA ASN A 228 0.23 21.57 -9.66
C ASN A 228 -0.75 20.58 -10.32
N LEU A 229 -1.01 19.39 -9.74
CA LEU A 229 -2.00 18.47 -10.27
C LEU A 229 -3.41 18.90 -9.94
N ASP A 230 -3.64 19.18 -8.65
CA ASP A 230 -4.90 19.66 -8.14
C ASP A 230 -4.64 20.38 -6.81
N PRO A 231 -4.49 21.74 -6.83
CA PRO A 231 -4.07 22.51 -5.65
C PRO A 231 -5.00 22.35 -4.44
N GLN A 232 -6.29 22.03 -4.65
CA GLN A 232 -7.26 21.88 -3.55
C GLN A 232 -6.96 20.69 -2.64
N TYR A 233 -6.28 19.63 -3.17
CA TYR A 233 -5.90 18.43 -2.41
C TYR A 233 -4.44 18.45 -1.98
N TYR A 234 -3.67 19.47 -2.36
CA TYR A 234 -2.27 19.55 -1.96
C TYR A 234 -2.14 19.75 -0.44
N TYR A 235 -1.40 18.86 0.21
CA TYR A 235 -1.10 18.95 1.63
C TYR A 235 0.42 18.94 1.85
N GLN A 236 0.97 20.07 2.26
CA GLN A 236 2.42 20.27 2.31
C GLN A 236 3.19 19.31 3.21
N TYR A 237 2.51 18.62 4.13
CA TYR A 237 3.08 17.66 5.06
C TYR A 237 2.96 16.22 4.57
N ALA A 238 2.24 15.95 3.48
CA ALA A 238 2.06 14.63 2.92
C ALA A 238 3.36 14.08 2.30
N GLN A 239 3.57 12.76 2.49
CA GLN A 239 4.75 12.01 2.03
C GLN A 239 4.31 10.71 1.31
N GLY A 240 3.64 10.84 0.18
CA GLY A 240 3.17 9.68 -0.59
C GLY A 240 1.78 9.24 -0.10
N ILE A 241 1.34 7.98 -0.21
CA ILE A 241 2.03 6.74 -0.63
C ILE A 241 1.43 6.23 -1.94
N LYS A 242 0.12 5.87 -1.95
CA LYS A 242 -0.52 5.26 -3.12
C LYS A 242 -1.99 5.57 -3.22
N THR A 243 -2.45 5.87 -4.43
CA THR A 243 -3.86 6.04 -4.80
C THR A 243 -4.40 4.77 -5.44
N GLY A 244 -5.70 4.56 -5.39
CA GLY A 244 -6.39 3.50 -6.09
C GLY A 244 -7.81 3.92 -6.46
N SER A 245 -8.31 3.47 -7.62
CA SER A 245 -9.71 3.66 -7.98
C SER A 245 -10.13 2.73 -9.11
N HIS A 246 -11.34 2.23 -9.03
CA HIS A 246 -12.17 1.68 -10.09
C HIS A 246 -13.63 1.70 -9.62
N ASP A 247 -14.59 1.36 -10.46
CA ASP A 247 -16.00 1.56 -10.16
C ASP A 247 -16.46 0.83 -8.89
N GLN A 248 -16.00 -0.40 -8.66
CA GLN A 248 -16.38 -1.20 -7.49
C GLN A 248 -15.66 -0.76 -6.19
N ALA A 249 -14.37 -0.41 -6.28
CA ALA A 249 -13.59 0.03 -5.13
C ALA A 249 -13.96 1.45 -4.66
N GLY A 250 -14.49 2.28 -5.56
CA GLY A 250 -14.54 3.71 -5.34
C GLY A 250 -13.14 4.33 -5.37
N TYR A 251 -12.95 5.43 -4.62
CA TYR A 251 -11.63 6.05 -4.46
C TYR A 251 -10.97 5.55 -3.17
N CYS A 252 -9.70 5.16 -3.29
CA CYS A 252 -8.86 4.64 -2.22
C CYS A 252 -7.56 5.44 -2.13
N LEU A 253 -7.09 5.67 -0.90
CA LEU A 253 -5.86 6.40 -0.63
C LEU A 253 -5.12 5.77 0.55
N VAL A 254 -3.84 5.53 0.36
CA VAL A 254 -2.89 5.30 1.44
C VAL A 254 -1.94 6.49 1.45
N SER A 255 -1.85 7.19 2.57
CA SER A 255 -1.07 8.41 2.70
C SER A 255 -0.30 8.42 4.02
N SER A 256 0.87 9.02 4.02
CA SER A 256 1.62 9.36 5.21
C SER A 256 1.79 10.88 5.30
N ALA A 257 1.88 11.41 6.50
CA ALA A 257 2.17 12.83 6.74
C ALA A 257 3.09 13.01 7.93
N GLN A 258 3.95 14.03 7.86
CA GLN A 258 4.80 14.42 8.98
C GLN A 258 4.59 15.91 9.30
N LYS A 259 4.15 16.19 10.53
CA LYS A 259 3.86 17.56 10.98
C LYS A 259 4.26 17.71 12.45
N ASN A 260 4.96 18.78 12.77
CA ASN A 260 5.39 19.10 14.15
C ASN A 260 6.17 17.96 14.84
N GLY A 261 6.96 17.19 14.10
CA GLY A 261 7.74 16.08 14.62
C GLY A 261 6.94 14.80 14.87
N MET A 262 5.66 14.76 14.49
CA MET A 262 4.80 13.57 14.53
C MET A 262 4.55 13.04 13.15
N SER A 263 4.57 11.71 13.00
CA SER A 263 4.36 11.00 11.75
C SER A 263 3.08 10.17 11.82
N TYR A 264 2.29 10.22 10.76
CA TYR A 264 1.01 9.52 10.67
C TYR A 264 0.92 8.71 9.38
N LEU A 265 0.19 7.60 9.45
CA LEU A 265 -0.26 6.81 8.31
C LEU A 265 -1.79 6.79 8.30
N CYS A 266 -2.39 7.14 7.19
CA CYS A 266 -3.82 7.04 6.96
C CYS A 266 -4.10 6.09 5.79
N VAL A 267 -4.96 5.10 6.03
CA VAL A 267 -5.57 4.24 5.01
C VAL A 267 -7.03 4.62 4.92
N ALA A 268 -7.49 5.04 3.75
CA ALA A 268 -8.85 5.48 3.47
C ALA A 268 -9.37 4.73 2.23
N LEU A 269 -10.37 3.86 2.40
CA LEU A 269 -10.90 2.97 1.38
C LEU A 269 -12.37 3.25 1.09
N GLY A 270 -12.77 3.13 -0.16
CA GLY A 270 -14.16 3.11 -0.57
C GLY A 270 -14.87 4.48 -0.46
N ALA A 271 -14.18 5.58 -0.76
CA ALA A 271 -14.90 6.84 -0.97
C ALA A 271 -15.75 6.74 -2.24
N PRO A 272 -17.02 7.21 -2.23
CA PRO A 272 -17.91 7.08 -3.37
C PRO A 272 -17.35 7.70 -4.65
N SER A 273 -17.33 6.94 -5.75
CA SER A 273 -16.95 7.40 -7.09
C SER A 273 -18.16 7.67 -7.99
N VAL A 274 -19.35 7.22 -7.56
CA VAL A 274 -20.63 7.48 -8.20
C VAL A 274 -21.68 7.89 -7.17
N ASP A 275 -22.66 8.69 -7.58
CA ASP A 275 -23.81 9.09 -6.76
C ASP A 275 -24.93 8.02 -6.82
N GLU A 276 -26.02 8.24 -6.08
CA GLU A 276 -27.17 7.32 -6.06
C GLU A 276 -27.87 7.17 -7.44
N ALA A 277 -27.68 8.14 -8.33
CA ALA A 277 -28.20 8.09 -9.70
C ALA A 277 -27.23 7.46 -10.70
N GLY A 278 -26.04 7.01 -10.24
CA GLY A 278 -24.97 6.40 -11.05
C GLY A 278 -24.10 7.41 -11.80
N ASN A 279 -24.22 8.72 -11.50
CA ASN A 279 -23.32 9.71 -12.08
C ASN A 279 -21.98 9.71 -11.40
N ARG A 280 -20.92 9.92 -12.18
CA ARG A 280 -19.55 9.97 -11.64
C ARG A 280 -19.37 11.18 -10.70
N ILE A 281 -18.90 10.90 -9.49
CA ILE A 281 -18.45 11.91 -8.54
C ILE A 281 -17.01 12.28 -8.89
N THR A 282 -16.79 13.56 -9.20
CA THR A 282 -15.45 14.08 -9.55
C THR A 282 -14.71 14.65 -8.33
N GLU A 283 -15.42 14.84 -7.22
CA GLU A 283 -14.83 15.23 -5.95
C GLU A 283 -14.11 14.02 -5.32
N HIS A 284 -12.85 14.19 -5.01
CA HIS A 284 -12.02 13.17 -4.39
C HIS A 284 -12.10 13.27 -2.87
N ARG A 285 -13.13 12.66 -2.30
CA ARG A 285 -13.43 12.75 -0.88
C ARG A 285 -12.44 12.00 0.00
N GLU A 286 -11.76 10.99 -0.54
CA GLU A 286 -10.66 10.31 0.13
C GLU A 286 -9.53 11.26 0.53
N TYR A 287 -9.25 12.28 -0.28
CA TYR A 287 -8.29 13.31 0.08
C TYR A 287 -8.83 14.25 1.16
N ASN A 288 -10.10 14.67 1.05
CA ASN A 288 -10.73 15.55 2.03
C ASN A 288 -10.75 14.90 3.42
N ASP A 289 -11.18 13.65 3.51
CA ASP A 289 -11.17 12.87 4.74
C ASP A 289 -9.76 12.78 5.34
N THR A 290 -8.78 12.40 4.51
CA THR A 290 -7.38 12.23 4.93
C THR A 290 -6.77 13.55 5.43
N ILE A 291 -6.98 14.66 4.71
CA ILE A 291 -6.47 15.99 5.12
C ILE A 291 -7.11 16.45 6.42
N SER A 292 -8.41 16.18 6.60
CA SER A 292 -9.13 16.56 7.81
C SER A 292 -8.69 15.77 9.04
N LEU A 293 -8.25 14.52 8.83
CA LEU A 293 -7.75 13.64 9.88
C LEU A 293 -6.31 13.98 10.32
N TYR A 294 -5.48 14.58 9.45
CA TYR A 294 -4.12 15.02 9.75
C TYR A 294 -4.08 16.38 10.47
#